data_73d61fdcfe83fe9cd234ba7b84dfcb60
#
_entry.id   73d61fdcfe83fe9cd234ba7b84dfcb60
#
_cell.length_a   1.000
_cell.length_b   1.000
_cell.length_c   1.000
_cell.angle_alpha   90.00
_cell.angle_beta   90.00
_cell.angle_gamma   90.00
#
_symmetry.space_group_name_H-M   'P 1'
#
loop_
_entity.id
_entity.type
_entity.pdbx_description
1 polymer ?
#
loop_
_entity_poly.entity_id
_entity_poly.type
_entity_poly.pdbx_seq_one_letter_code
_entity_poly.pdbx_strand_id
1 'polypeptide(L)'
;MGLKLVQVDRDLAERHYDSHRGKPFFEGLVDFIISAPLVALAFDGPNAIAVVRAINGATRPHEAAPGTIRGDFALETAQNIVHASDGPEAAATELDLWFSADELHEYERDVDRWVLAPEE
;
A
#
# COMPACT_ATOMS: atom_id res chain seq x y z
N MET A 1 -8.28 -9.48 -4.65
CA MET A 1 -7.28 -8.78 -5.46
C MET A 1 -7.90 -7.60 -6.19
N GLY A 2 -7.24 -6.47 -6.20
CA GLY A 2 -7.74 -5.28 -6.87
C GLY A 2 -6.60 -4.41 -7.40
N LEU A 3 -6.89 -3.67 -8.46
CA LEU A 3 -5.97 -2.72 -9.05
C LEU A 3 -6.76 -1.61 -9.70
N LYS A 4 -6.47 -0.36 -9.38
CA LYS A 4 -7.10 0.79 -10.03
C LYS A 4 -6.21 2.03 -10.01
N LEU A 5 -6.39 2.88 -11.02
CA LEU A 5 -5.80 4.20 -11.06
C LEU A 5 -6.77 5.18 -10.38
N VAL A 6 -6.28 5.93 -9.41
CA VAL A 6 -7.10 6.78 -8.57
C VAL A 6 -6.55 8.20 -8.54
N GLN A 7 -7.41 9.19 -8.79
CA GLN A 7 -7.13 10.56 -8.38
C GLN A 7 -7.76 10.76 -7.01
N VAL A 8 -6.92 10.84 -5.99
CA VAL A 8 -7.36 10.91 -4.59
C VAL A 8 -7.95 12.30 -4.33
N ASP A 9 -9.13 12.35 -3.71
CA ASP A 9 -9.68 13.62 -3.22
C ASP A 9 -9.21 13.89 -1.79
N ARG A 10 -9.44 15.12 -1.30
CA ARG A 10 -8.98 15.52 0.03
C ARG A 10 -9.63 14.70 1.14
N ASP A 11 -10.92 14.35 1.00
CA ASP A 11 -11.62 13.56 2.01
C ASP A 11 -10.99 12.17 2.18
N LEU A 12 -10.72 11.47 1.08
CA LEU A 12 -10.06 10.17 1.11
C LEU A 12 -8.65 10.27 1.71
N ALA A 13 -7.89 11.29 1.30
CA ALA A 13 -6.54 11.52 1.82
C ALA A 13 -6.54 11.76 3.33
N GLU A 14 -7.43 12.59 3.82
CA GLU A 14 -7.54 12.88 5.26
C GLU A 14 -7.96 11.65 6.06
N ARG A 15 -8.86 10.83 5.52
CA ARG A 15 -9.28 9.58 6.16
C ARG A 15 -8.14 8.55 6.17
N HIS A 16 -7.37 8.48 5.10
CA HIS A 16 -6.21 7.58 5.03
C HIS A 16 -5.13 7.95 6.06
N TYR A 17 -4.87 9.23 6.24
CA TYR A 17 -3.89 9.73 7.21
C TYR A 17 -4.51 10.14 8.56
N ASP A 18 -5.70 9.64 8.90
CA ASP A 18 -6.45 10.06 10.08
C ASP A 18 -5.64 9.94 11.38
N SER A 19 -4.81 8.91 11.52
CA SER A 19 -3.94 8.73 12.69
C SER A 19 -2.89 9.83 12.86
N HIS A 20 -2.65 10.62 11.83
CA HIS A 20 -1.68 11.72 11.83
C HIS A 20 -2.31 13.10 11.97
N ARG A 21 -3.64 13.18 12.16
CA ARG A 21 -4.33 14.48 12.35
C ARG A 21 -3.71 15.23 13.53
N GLY A 22 -3.54 16.53 13.35
CA GLY A 22 -2.94 17.41 14.34
C GLY A 22 -1.42 17.40 14.38
N LYS A 23 -0.76 16.52 13.62
CA LYS A 23 0.70 16.51 13.51
C LYS A 23 1.16 17.54 12.46
N PRO A 24 2.34 18.15 12.63
CA PRO A 24 2.82 19.19 11.71
C PRO A 24 2.94 18.74 10.27
N PHE A 25 3.20 17.46 10.02
CA PHE A 25 3.38 16.93 8.65
C PHE A 25 2.08 16.45 7.99
N PHE A 26 0.94 16.51 8.69
CA PHE A 26 -0.35 16.00 8.16
C PHE A 26 -0.75 16.66 6.83
N GLU A 27 -0.75 17.98 6.79
CA GLU A 27 -1.13 18.72 5.56
C GLU A 27 -0.19 18.43 4.40
N GLY A 28 1.11 18.30 4.66
CA GLY A 28 2.08 17.94 3.63
C GLY A 28 1.83 16.56 3.04
N LEU A 29 1.49 15.57 3.87
CA LEU A 29 1.14 14.22 3.40
C LEU A 29 -0.13 14.25 2.54
N VAL A 30 -1.16 14.97 2.98
CA VAL A 30 -2.41 15.10 2.24
C VAL A 30 -2.16 15.78 0.89
N ASP A 31 -1.45 16.89 0.88
CA ASP A 31 -1.15 17.63 -0.35
C ASP A 31 -0.35 16.77 -1.34
N PHE A 32 0.58 15.98 -0.84
CA PHE A 32 1.40 15.13 -1.70
C PHE A 32 0.57 14.00 -2.35
N ILE A 33 -0.24 13.29 -1.56
CA ILE A 33 -1.00 12.14 -2.08
C ILE A 33 -2.08 12.56 -3.10
N ILE A 34 -2.61 13.78 -3.01
CA ILE A 34 -3.58 14.30 -3.97
C ILE A 34 -2.94 14.98 -5.18
N SER A 35 -1.63 15.13 -5.21
CA SER A 35 -0.92 15.92 -6.24
C SER A 35 -0.98 15.30 -7.63
N ALA A 36 -1.16 14.00 -7.75
CA ALA A 36 -1.23 13.29 -9.03
C ALA A 36 -1.98 11.96 -8.86
N PRO A 37 -2.49 11.36 -9.95
CA PRO A 37 -3.07 10.03 -9.89
C PRO A 37 -2.06 9.00 -9.37
N LEU A 38 -2.56 8.02 -8.63
CA LEU A 38 -1.75 6.91 -8.12
C LEU A 38 -2.41 5.57 -8.45
N VAL A 39 -1.65 4.50 -8.33
CA VAL A 39 -2.18 3.15 -8.48
C VAL A 39 -2.42 2.56 -7.10
N ALA A 40 -3.66 2.16 -6.83
CA ALA A 40 -4.04 1.43 -5.63
C ALA A 40 -4.09 -0.06 -5.95
N LEU A 41 -3.46 -0.87 -5.09
CA LEU A 41 -3.35 -2.31 -5.26
C LEU A 41 -3.84 -3.03 -4.01
N ALA A 42 -4.61 -4.09 -4.20
CA ALA A 42 -4.98 -5.02 -3.14
C ALA A 42 -4.40 -6.39 -3.47
N PHE A 43 -3.58 -6.91 -2.57
CA PHE A 43 -2.91 -8.20 -2.74
C PHE A 43 -3.50 -9.24 -1.79
N ASP A 44 -3.52 -10.48 -2.24
CA ASP A 44 -3.93 -11.64 -1.47
C ASP A 44 -2.88 -12.74 -1.62
N GLY A 45 -2.63 -13.47 -0.55
CA GLY A 45 -1.67 -14.57 -0.57
C GLY A 45 -1.05 -14.85 0.80
N PRO A 46 -0.28 -15.95 0.91
CA PRO A 46 0.43 -16.27 2.15
C PRO A 46 1.40 -15.15 2.54
N ASN A 47 1.28 -14.68 3.78
CA ASN A 47 2.13 -13.63 4.32
C ASN A 47 2.16 -12.33 3.50
N ALA A 48 1.05 -11.99 2.83
CA ALA A 48 0.97 -10.88 1.88
C ALA A 48 1.49 -9.56 2.49
N ILE A 49 1.09 -9.22 3.71
CA ILE A 49 1.53 -7.98 4.37
C ILE A 49 3.05 -7.94 4.50
N ALA A 50 3.66 -8.98 5.05
CA ALA A 50 5.10 -9.03 5.25
C ALA A 50 5.88 -9.03 3.93
N VAL A 51 5.37 -9.75 2.93
CA VAL A 51 6.02 -9.84 1.61
C VAL A 51 5.99 -8.49 0.90
N VAL A 52 4.84 -7.82 0.88
CA VAL A 52 4.73 -6.50 0.23
C VAL A 52 5.61 -5.48 0.93
N ARG A 53 5.63 -5.46 2.25
CA ARG A 53 6.50 -4.55 3.00
C ARG A 53 7.99 -4.84 2.76
N ALA A 54 8.37 -6.10 2.61
CA ALA A 54 9.76 -6.47 2.28
C ALA A 54 10.16 -5.99 0.88
N ILE A 55 9.24 -6.06 -0.09
CA ILE A 55 9.47 -5.55 -1.44
C ILE A 55 9.61 -4.02 -1.43
N ASN A 56 8.77 -3.32 -0.68
CA ASN A 56 8.82 -1.87 -0.57
C ASN A 56 10.11 -1.38 0.12
N GLY A 57 10.58 -2.10 1.14
CA GLY A 57 11.76 -1.72 1.91
C GLY A 57 11.41 -0.86 3.13
N ALA A 58 12.43 -0.53 3.92
CA ALA A 58 12.28 0.28 5.13
C ALA A 58 11.64 1.64 4.82
N THR A 59 10.84 2.15 5.77
CA THR A 59 10.09 3.40 5.61
C THR A 59 11.01 4.58 5.28
N ARG A 60 12.19 4.61 5.88
CA ARG A 60 13.21 5.63 5.58
C ARG A 60 14.07 5.13 4.42
N PRO A 61 14.06 5.80 3.27
CA PRO A 61 14.75 5.30 2.08
C PRO A 61 16.24 5.04 2.26
N HIS A 62 16.94 5.87 3.04
CA HIS A 62 18.37 5.68 3.28
C HIS A 62 18.69 4.43 4.13
N GLU A 63 17.70 3.88 4.82
CA GLU A 63 17.81 2.63 5.59
C GLU A 63 17.30 1.43 4.80
N ALA A 64 16.68 1.65 3.64
CA ALA A 64 16.13 0.58 2.81
C ALA A 64 17.24 -0.12 2.04
N ALA A 65 17.20 -1.45 2.01
CA ALA A 65 18.22 -2.24 1.32
C ALA A 65 18.14 -2.04 -0.21
N PRO A 66 19.27 -2.09 -0.91
CA PRO A 66 19.25 -2.16 -2.36
C PRO A 66 18.44 -3.36 -2.84
N GLY A 67 17.70 -3.19 -3.95
CA GLY A 67 16.78 -4.20 -4.47
C GLY A 67 15.34 -4.03 -3.99
N THR A 68 15.11 -3.24 -2.94
CA THR A 68 13.75 -2.82 -2.55
C THR A 68 13.35 -1.60 -3.36
N ILE A 69 12.03 -1.35 -3.44
CA ILE A 69 11.53 -0.19 -4.20
C ILE A 69 12.08 1.11 -3.60
N ARG A 70 11.99 1.28 -2.29
CA ARG A 70 12.49 2.50 -1.65
C ARG A 70 14.00 2.61 -1.70
N GLY A 71 14.71 1.50 -1.53
CA GLY A 71 16.17 1.49 -1.62
C GLY A 71 16.70 1.89 -2.98
N ASP A 72 16.03 1.48 -4.05
CA ASP A 72 16.46 1.75 -5.42
C ASP A 72 16.00 3.11 -5.95
N PHE A 73 14.81 3.60 -5.54
CA PHE A 73 14.17 4.72 -6.21
C PHE A 73 13.81 5.91 -5.32
N ALA A 74 13.76 5.76 -4.01
CA ALA A 74 13.36 6.82 -3.10
C ALA A 74 14.56 7.51 -2.45
N LEU A 75 14.40 8.77 -2.06
CA LEU A 75 15.43 9.57 -1.39
C LEU A 75 14.96 10.11 -0.05
N GLU A 76 13.70 10.52 0.06
CA GLU A 76 13.17 11.18 1.25
C GLU A 76 12.00 10.41 1.85
N THR A 77 11.89 10.39 3.17
CA THR A 77 10.84 9.67 3.88
C THR A 77 9.44 10.19 3.53
N ALA A 78 9.27 11.49 3.42
CA ALA A 78 7.97 12.09 3.11
C ALA A 78 7.48 11.79 1.68
N GLN A 79 8.39 11.44 0.78
CA GLN A 79 8.12 11.12 -0.63
C GLN A 79 8.75 9.78 -0.97
N ASN A 80 8.37 8.74 -0.22
CA ASN A 80 8.99 7.42 -0.33
C ASN A 80 8.31 6.48 -1.34
N ILE A 81 7.56 7.04 -2.27
CA ILE A 81 6.96 6.52 -3.51
C ILE A 81 5.93 5.40 -3.36
N VAL A 82 5.99 4.59 -2.32
CA VAL A 82 5.03 3.51 -2.07
C VAL A 82 4.56 3.52 -0.62
N HIS A 83 3.34 3.04 -0.41
CA HIS A 83 2.76 2.81 0.90
C HIS A 83 2.27 1.37 0.97
N ALA A 84 2.31 0.76 2.14
CA ALA A 84 1.71 -0.55 2.39
C ALA A 84 1.17 -0.61 3.80
N SER A 85 0.10 -1.39 3.99
CA SER A 85 -0.46 -1.63 5.32
C SER A 85 0.58 -2.28 6.22
N ASP A 86 0.64 -1.87 7.49
CA ASP A 86 1.65 -2.33 8.44
C ASP A 86 1.21 -3.51 9.31
N GLY A 87 -0.01 -4.00 9.12
CA GLY A 87 -0.55 -5.14 9.85
C GLY A 87 -1.95 -5.51 9.39
N PRO A 88 -2.52 -6.63 9.91
CA PRO A 88 -3.85 -7.08 9.49
C PRO A 88 -4.96 -6.07 9.77
N GLU A 89 -4.89 -5.37 10.90
CA GLU A 89 -5.89 -4.37 11.28
C GLU A 89 -5.84 -3.15 10.35
N ALA A 90 -4.64 -2.64 10.08
CA ALA A 90 -4.46 -1.56 9.12
C ALA A 90 -4.88 -1.98 7.71
N ALA A 91 -4.58 -3.21 7.30
CA ALA A 91 -4.99 -3.72 6.00
C ALA A 91 -6.51 -3.76 5.84
N ALA A 92 -7.23 -4.23 6.86
CA ALA A 92 -8.69 -4.27 6.82
C ALA A 92 -9.29 -2.87 6.70
N THR A 93 -8.81 -1.92 7.48
CA THR A 93 -9.27 -0.53 7.44
C THR A 93 -8.96 0.13 6.10
N GLU A 94 -7.76 -0.04 5.60
CA GLU A 94 -7.34 0.57 4.33
C GLU A 94 -8.06 -0.05 3.13
N LEU A 95 -8.28 -1.37 3.12
CA LEU A 95 -9.06 -2.01 2.06
C LEU A 95 -10.48 -1.46 1.99
N ASP A 96 -11.15 -1.32 3.14
CA ASP A 96 -12.50 -0.74 3.19
C ASP A 96 -12.54 0.71 2.71
N LEU A 97 -11.48 1.47 2.99
CA LEU A 97 -11.38 2.87 2.61
C LEU A 97 -11.11 3.05 1.11
N TRP A 98 -10.24 2.22 0.54
CA TRP A 98 -9.75 2.40 -0.83
C TRP A 98 -10.52 1.61 -1.89
N PHE A 99 -11.18 0.51 -1.51
CA PHE A 99 -11.88 -0.37 -2.44
C PHE A 99 -13.31 -0.65 -1.97
N SER A 100 -14.25 -0.66 -2.92
CA SER A 100 -15.57 -1.26 -2.70
C SER A 100 -15.48 -2.78 -2.93
N ALA A 101 -16.47 -3.54 -2.43
CA ALA A 101 -16.44 -5.00 -2.53
C ALA A 101 -16.42 -5.49 -3.98
N ASP A 102 -17.08 -4.78 -4.89
CA ASP A 102 -17.12 -5.14 -6.31
C ASP A 102 -15.84 -4.78 -7.08
N GLU A 103 -14.93 -4.06 -6.46
CA GLU A 103 -13.61 -3.77 -7.02
C GLU A 103 -12.54 -4.81 -6.64
N LEU A 104 -12.89 -5.74 -5.76
CA LEU A 104 -12.02 -6.84 -5.33
C LEU A 104 -12.45 -8.13 -6.00
N HIS A 105 -11.51 -8.82 -6.64
CA HIS A 105 -11.78 -10.00 -7.42
C HIS A 105 -11.01 -11.21 -6.87
N GLU A 106 -11.71 -12.33 -6.71
CA GLU A 106 -11.10 -13.61 -6.35
C GLU A 106 -11.16 -14.53 -7.56
N TYR A 107 -10.02 -15.11 -7.90
CA TYR A 107 -9.94 -16.11 -8.98
C TYR A 107 -8.67 -16.94 -8.82
N GLU A 108 -8.72 -18.17 -9.32
CA GLU A 108 -7.55 -19.04 -9.36
C GLU A 108 -6.70 -18.72 -10.59
N ARG A 109 -5.40 -18.54 -10.36
CA ARG A 109 -4.43 -18.40 -11.44
C ARG A 109 -3.92 -19.77 -11.81
N ASP A 110 -3.60 -19.99 -13.08
CA ASP A 110 -3.09 -21.28 -13.54
C ASP A 110 -1.80 -21.70 -12.82
N VAL A 111 -0.97 -20.73 -12.43
CA VAL A 111 0.30 -20.99 -11.74
C VAL A 111 0.12 -21.32 -10.25
N ASP A 112 -1.04 -21.07 -9.66
CA ASP A 112 -1.24 -21.24 -8.20
C ASP A 112 -1.00 -22.69 -7.76
N ARG A 113 -1.38 -23.66 -8.58
CA ARG A 113 -1.13 -25.08 -8.30
C ARG A 113 0.36 -25.44 -8.19
N TRP A 114 1.24 -24.59 -8.69
CA TRP A 114 2.69 -24.80 -8.68
C TRP A 114 3.41 -24.00 -7.60
N VAL A 115 2.82 -22.90 -7.13
CA VAL A 115 3.47 -21.98 -6.17
C VAL A 115 2.81 -21.97 -4.80
N LEU A 116 1.58 -22.47 -4.68
CA LEU A 116 0.86 -22.55 -3.43
C LEU A 116 0.72 -24.02 -3.02
N ALA A 117 1.05 -24.33 -1.76
CA ALA A 117 0.85 -25.67 -1.23
C ALA A 117 -0.64 -25.92 -1.00
N PRO A 118 -1.12 -27.18 -1.14
CA PRO A 118 -2.48 -27.52 -0.77
C PRO A 118 -2.74 -27.18 0.70
N GLU A 119 -3.94 -26.72 1.01
CA GLU A 119 -4.37 -26.55 2.39
C GLU A 119 -4.51 -27.93 3.06
N GLU A 120 -4.03 -28.04 4.29
CA GLU A 120 -4.15 -29.25 5.10
C GLU A 120 -5.49 -29.32 5.83
#